data_615526941ef9abd842345dcadd5fc997
#
_entry.id   615526941ef9abd842345dcadd5fc997
#
_cell.length_a   1.000
_cell.length_b   1.000
_cell.length_c   1.000
_cell.angle_alpha   90.00
_cell.angle_beta   90.00
_cell.angle_gamma   90.00
#
_symmetry.space_group_name_H-M   'P 1'
#
loop_
_entity.id
_entity.type
_entity.pdbx_description
1 polymer ?
#
loop_
_entity_poly.entity_id
_entity_poly.type
_entity_poly.pdbx_seq_one_letter_code
_entity_poly.pdbx_strand_id
1 'polypeptide(L)'
;MKNRIDACFEKLKAENKKALVTFITAGDPDMDTTEKCVLEMYKNGSDIIEIGVPFSDPIAEGATIQKASLRSLSGGTNLDKIFDLVRKLRTQTDKPMLLMMYINTIFKFGTAKFFELCKETQIDGVIVPD
;
A
#
# COMPACT_ATOMS: atom_id res chain seq x y z
N MET A 1 -15.25 16.25 -1.93
CA MET A 1 -13.80 16.56 -1.98
C MET A 1 -13.16 15.50 -2.87
N LYS A 2 -12.45 15.92 -3.91
CA LYS A 2 -11.73 14.98 -4.77
C LYS A 2 -10.57 14.37 -4.00
N ASN A 3 -10.47 13.04 -4.00
CA ASN A 3 -9.31 12.34 -3.46
C ASN A 3 -8.15 12.31 -4.50
N ARG A 4 -6.97 11.87 -4.09
CA ARG A 4 -5.81 11.79 -4.99
C ARG A 4 -6.00 10.82 -6.16
N ILE A 5 -6.78 9.76 -5.98
CA ILE A 5 -7.07 8.77 -7.03
C ILE A 5 -7.89 9.43 -8.13
N ASP A 6 -8.97 10.14 -7.78
CA ASP A 6 -9.80 10.85 -8.75
C ASP A 6 -8.98 11.90 -9.53
N ALA A 7 -8.18 12.70 -8.81
CA ALA A 7 -7.32 13.70 -9.43
C ALA A 7 -6.29 13.07 -10.39
N CYS A 8 -5.72 11.93 -10.02
CA CYS A 8 -4.79 11.18 -10.86
C CYS A 8 -5.45 10.72 -12.16
N PHE A 9 -6.61 10.08 -12.08
CA PHE A 9 -7.32 9.59 -13.27
C PHE A 9 -7.82 10.73 -14.15
N GLU A 10 -8.30 11.83 -13.59
CA GLU A 10 -8.70 13.02 -14.38
C GLU A 10 -7.52 13.60 -15.16
N LYS A 11 -6.37 13.74 -14.53
CA LYS A 11 -5.14 14.20 -15.18
C LYS A 11 -4.74 13.28 -16.33
N LEU A 12 -4.69 11.97 -16.07
CA LEU A 12 -4.32 11.00 -17.09
C LEU A 12 -5.30 10.99 -18.25
N LYS A 13 -6.60 11.10 -17.97
CA LYS A 13 -7.63 11.21 -19.00
C LYS A 13 -7.45 12.45 -19.87
N ALA A 14 -7.16 13.60 -19.27
CA ALA A 14 -6.89 14.84 -20.00
C ALA A 14 -5.65 14.74 -20.91
N GLU A 15 -4.66 13.96 -20.49
CA GLU A 15 -3.44 13.68 -21.25
C GLU A 15 -3.58 12.49 -22.23
N ASN A 16 -4.75 11.87 -22.32
CA ASN A 16 -5.01 10.63 -23.09
C ASN A 16 -4.05 9.48 -22.74
N LYS A 17 -3.75 9.34 -21.45
CA LYS A 17 -2.86 8.31 -20.90
C LYS A 17 -3.63 7.30 -20.05
N LYS A 18 -3.03 6.12 -19.86
CA LYS A 18 -3.51 5.09 -18.93
C LYS A 18 -2.72 5.15 -17.64
N ALA A 19 -3.35 4.76 -16.53
CA ALA A 19 -2.67 4.65 -15.24
C ALA A 19 -1.80 3.40 -15.18
N LEU A 20 -0.57 3.55 -14.69
CA LEU A 20 0.26 2.44 -14.24
C LEU A 20 0.07 2.27 -12.73
N VAL A 21 -0.53 1.15 -12.36
CA VAL A 21 -0.73 0.76 -10.95
C VAL A 21 0.26 -0.35 -10.62
N THR A 22 1.10 -0.15 -9.61
CA THR A 22 2.10 -1.14 -9.20
C THR A 22 1.85 -1.62 -7.78
N PHE A 23 2.21 -2.87 -7.50
CA PHE A 23 2.05 -3.53 -6.21
C PHE A 23 3.40 -3.85 -5.58
N ILE A 24 3.51 -3.73 -4.26
CA ILE A 24 4.66 -4.18 -3.48
C ILE A 24 4.20 -4.71 -2.12
N THR A 25 4.78 -5.83 -1.68
CA THR A 25 4.58 -6.33 -0.31
C THR A 25 5.42 -5.50 0.66
N ALA A 26 4.76 -4.85 1.62
CA ALA A 26 5.44 -4.05 2.64
C ALA A 26 6.35 -4.94 3.50
N GLY A 27 7.58 -4.48 3.75
CA GLY A 27 8.55 -5.17 4.59
C GLY A 27 9.27 -6.34 3.91
N ASP A 28 9.15 -6.50 2.61
CA ASP A 28 9.88 -7.52 1.85
C ASP A 28 11.04 -6.90 1.03
N PRO A 29 12.30 -7.16 1.33
CA PRO A 29 12.80 -7.92 2.48
C PRO A 29 12.78 -7.14 3.80
N ASP A 30 12.66 -5.82 3.75
CA ASP A 30 12.60 -4.92 4.91
C ASP A 30 11.87 -3.61 4.57
N MET A 31 11.60 -2.78 5.59
CA MET A 31 10.85 -1.52 5.42
C MET A 31 11.65 -0.46 4.68
N ASP A 32 12.95 -0.36 4.89
CA ASP A 32 13.80 0.64 4.21
C ASP A 32 13.87 0.35 2.70
N THR A 33 13.97 -0.91 2.33
CA THR A 33 13.92 -1.33 0.92
C THR A 33 12.54 -1.03 0.31
N THR A 34 11.47 -1.30 1.05
CA THR A 34 10.10 -0.97 0.60
C THR A 34 9.95 0.52 0.33
N GLU A 35 10.41 1.38 1.25
CA GLU A 35 10.37 2.85 1.08
C GLU A 35 11.09 3.28 -0.21
N LYS A 36 12.32 2.81 -0.40
CA LYS A 36 13.13 3.12 -1.60
C LYS A 36 12.45 2.64 -2.88
N CYS A 37 11.91 1.41 -2.88
CA CYS A 37 11.22 0.86 -4.04
C CYS A 37 9.96 1.67 -4.40
N VAL A 38 9.15 2.06 -3.41
CA VAL A 38 7.97 2.89 -3.65
C VAL A 38 8.34 4.22 -4.30
N LEU A 39 9.35 4.91 -3.77
CA LEU A 39 9.80 6.19 -4.33
C LEU A 39 10.38 6.04 -5.74
N GLU A 40 11.16 4.99 -5.99
CA GLU A 40 11.71 4.70 -7.32
C GLU A 40 10.61 4.31 -8.33
N MET A 41 9.61 3.55 -7.93
CA MET A 41 8.46 3.24 -8.78
C MET A 41 7.70 4.51 -9.18
N TYR A 42 7.43 5.42 -8.26
CA TYR A 42 6.79 6.71 -8.57
C TYR A 42 7.65 7.58 -9.49
N LYS A 43 8.94 7.64 -9.26
CA LYS A 43 9.88 8.39 -10.09
C LYS A 43 9.95 7.86 -11.53
N ASN A 44 9.76 6.56 -11.71
CA ASN A 44 9.88 5.88 -13.00
C ASN A 44 8.52 5.57 -13.66
N GLY A 45 7.44 6.22 -13.25
CA GLY A 45 6.18 6.24 -13.99
C GLY A 45 4.99 5.54 -13.35
N SER A 46 5.12 4.96 -12.16
CA SER A 46 3.94 4.50 -11.43
C SER A 46 3.06 5.68 -11.04
N ASP A 47 1.79 5.58 -11.32
CA ASP A 47 0.79 6.61 -10.98
C ASP A 47 0.15 6.34 -9.63
N ILE A 48 -0.08 5.07 -9.32
CA ILE A 48 -0.72 4.58 -8.10
C ILE A 48 0.07 3.40 -7.58
N ILE A 49 0.28 3.31 -6.26
CA ILE A 49 0.92 2.16 -5.64
C ILE A 49 -0.04 1.49 -4.67
N GLU A 50 -0.13 0.16 -4.78
CA GLU A 50 -0.79 -0.73 -3.85
C GLU A 50 0.26 -1.34 -2.92
N ILE A 51 0.17 -1.01 -1.63
CA ILE A 51 1.04 -1.56 -0.59
C ILE A 51 0.35 -2.77 0.01
N GLY A 52 0.88 -3.96 -0.25
CA GLY A 52 0.39 -5.21 0.30
C GLY A 52 0.76 -5.37 1.76
N VAL A 53 -0.23 -5.58 2.61
CA VAL A 53 -0.03 -5.95 4.02
C VAL A 53 0.17 -7.46 4.08
N PRO A 54 1.33 -7.95 4.58
CA PRO A 54 1.61 -9.37 4.61
C PRO A 54 0.63 -10.11 5.53
N PHE A 55 0.21 -11.30 5.09
CA PHE A 55 -0.72 -12.15 5.83
C PHE A 55 -0.24 -13.60 5.83
N SER A 56 -0.38 -14.30 6.97
CA SER A 56 0.12 -15.66 7.14
C SER A 56 -0.69 -16.73 6.41
N ASP A 57 -1.98 -16.46 6.18
CA ASP A 57 -2.93 -17.44 5.66
C ASP A 57 -3.69 -16.89 4.42
N PRO A 58 -2.97 -16.48 3.35
CA PRO A 58 -3.58 -15.90 2.17
C PRO A 58 -4.42 -16.93 1.39
N ILE A 59 -5.55 -16.48 0.83
CA ILE A 59 -6.47 -17.32 0.05
C ILE A 59 -6.53 -16.94 -1.43
N ALA A 60 -6.06 -15.76 -1.80
CA ALA A 60 -6.19 -15.20 -3.14
C ALA A 60 -4.83 -14.82 -3.79
N GLU A 61 -3.73 -15.37 -3.30
CA GLU A 61 -2.38 -15.00 -3.74
C GLU A 61 -1.61 -16.21 -4.29
N GLY A 62 -0.83 -15.95 -5.34
CA GLY A 62 0.09 -16.93 -5.89
C GLY A 62 1.36 -17.12 -5.04
N ALA A 63 2.16 -18.12 -5.41
CA ALA A 63 3.35 -18.52 -4.65
C ALA A 63 4.38 -17.40 -4.46
N THR A 64 4.54 -16.51 -5.43
CA THR A 64 5.50 -15.40 -5.35
C THR A 64 5.12 -14.42 -4.23
N ILE A 65 3.87 -13.98 -4.19
CA ILE A 65 3.39 -13.06 -3.15
C ILE A 65 3.33 -13.73 -1.78
N GLN A 66 2.97 -15.01 -1.71
CA GLN A 66 3.02 -15.78 -0.47
C GLN A 66 4.44 -15.83 0.12
N LYS A 67 5.46 -16.07 -0.71
CA LYS A 67 6.86 -16.03 -0.28
C LYS A 67 7.30 -14.65 0.18
N ALA A 68 6.89 -13.60 -0.50
CA ALA A 68 7.15 -12.22 -0.10
C ALA A 68 6.53 -11.91 1.28
N SER A 69 5.28 -12.31 1.50
CA SER A 69 4.60 -12.18 2.80
C SER A 69 5.33 -12.93 3.91
N LEU A 70 5.80 -14.16 3.66
CA LEU A 70 6.55 -14.94 4.63
C LEU A 70 7.87 -14.25 5.02
N ARG A 71 8.63 -13.73 4.05
CA ARG A 71 9.86 -12.97 4.33
C ARG A 71 9.58 -11.73 5.16
N SER A 72 8.56 -10.98 4.78
CA SER A 72 8.14 -9.78 5.51
C SER A 72 7.74 -10.07 6.95
N LEU A 73 6.87 -11.06 7.17
CA LEU A 73 6.43 -11.47 8.51
C LEU A 73 7.60 -11.99 9.36
N SER A 74 8.52 -12.75 8.78
CA SER A 74 9.74 -13.21 9.46
C SER A 74 10.63 -12.06 9.91
N GLY A 75 10.62 -10.93 9.20
CA GLY A 75 11.30 -9.69 9.57
C GLY A 75 10.56 -8.85 10.62
N GLY A 76 9.40 -9.31 11.10
CA GLY A 76 8.62 -8.65 12.15
C GLY A 76 7.73 -7.50 11.66
N THR A 77 7.33 -7.54 10.40
CA THR A 77 6.37 -6.55 9.84
C THR A 77 5.02 -6.67 10.53
N ASN A 78 4.43 -5.52 10.86
CA ASN A 78 3.08 -5.37 11.38
C ASN A 78 2.43 -4.07 10.86
N LEU A 79 1.15 -3.87 11.14
CA LEU A 79 0.42 -2.69 10.67
C LEU A 79 0.98 -1.38 11.22
N ASP A 80 1.41 -1.32 12.46
CA ASP A 80 1.99 -0.09 13.04
C ASP A 80 3.23 0.35 12.24
N LYS A 81 4.12 -0.58 11.90
CA LYS A 81 5.30 -0.31 11.06
C LYS A 81 4.92 0.11 9.64
N ILE A 82 3.84 -0.45 9.09
CA ILE A 82 3.34 -0.06 7.76
C ILE A 82 2.78 1.36 7.79
N PHE A 83 2.03 1.74 8.82
CA PHE A 83 1.57 3.12 8.98
C PHE A 83 2.74 4.10 9.18
N ASP A 84 3.80 3.70 9.90
CA ASP A 84 5.02 4.51 10.01
C ASP A 84 5.71 4.69 8.66
N LEU A 85 5.78 3.64 7.85
CA LEU A 85 6.26 3.73 6.47
C LEU A 85 5.43 4.72 5.65
N VAL A 86 4.11 4.64 5.73
CA VAL A 86 3.22 5.56 4.99
C VAL A 86 3.43 7.01 5.43
N ARG A 87 3.61 7.28 6.73
CA ARG A 87 3.93 8.63 7.22
C ARG A 87 5.22 9.17 6.59
N LYS A 88 6.27 8.36 6.55
CA LYS A 88 7.54 8.71 5.89
C LYS A 88 7.34 9.00 4.41
N LEU A 89 6.61 8.13 3.70
CA LEU A 89 6.34 8.31 2.27
C LEU A 89 5.55 9.59 2.01
N ARG A 90 4.58 9.94 2.85
CA ARG A 90 3.79 11.17 2.69
C ARG A 90 4.60 12.45 2.83
N THR A 91 5.72 12.45 3.50
CA THR A 91 6.63 13.61 3.51
C THR A 91 7.37 13.79 2.20
N GLN A 92 7.35 12.81 1.30
CA GLN A 92 8.14 12.76 0.07
C GLN A 92 7.29 12.68 -1.20
N THR A 93 6.02 12.32 -1.12
CA THR A 93 5.14 12.18 -2.27
C THR A 93 3.67 12.42 -1.95
N ASP A 94 2.97 13.06 -2.90
CA ASP A 94 1.51 13.26 -2.88
C ASP A 94 0.77 12.29 -3.82
N LYS A 95 1.46 11.33 -4.40
CA LYS A 95 0.83 10.36 -5.29
C LYS A 95 -0.10 9.39 -4.52
N PRO A 96 -1.13 8.85 -5.18
CA PRO A 96 -2.07 7.93 -4.54
C PRO A 96 -1.40 6.66 -4.01
N MET A 97 -1.71 6.30 -2.75
CA MET A 97 -1.31 5.04 -2.12
C MET A 97 -2.53 4.31 -1.56
N LEU A 98 -2.62 3.01 -1.84
CA LEU A 98 -3.63 2.13 -1.29
C LEU A 98 -2.99 1.06 -0.41
N LEU A 99 -3.74 0.57 0.57
CA LEU A 99 -3.40 -0.66 1.27
C LEU A 99 -4.22 -1.81 0.70
N MET A 100 -3.59 -2.95 0.45
CA MET A 100 -4.25 -4.19 0.08
C MET A 100 -4.05 -5.22 1.18
N MET A 101 -5.15 -5.75 1.73
CA MET A 101 -5.11 -6.63 2.89
C MET A 101 -6.39 -7.43 3.06
N TYR A 102 -6.29 -8.54 3.77
CA TYR A 102 -7.44 -9.36 4.13
C TYR A 102 -8.24 -8.75 5.30
N ILE A 103 -9.55 -8.95 5.30
CA ILE A 103 -10.47 -8.39 6.30
C ILE A 103 -10.10 -8.78 7.73
N ASN A 104 -9.61 -10.00 7.92
CA ASN A 104 -9.25 -10.51 9.23
C ASN A 104 -8.15 -9.67 9.92
N THR A 105 -7.21 -9.14 9.16
CA THR A 105 -6.17 -8.25 9.68
C THR A 105 -6.76 -6.94 10.20
N ILE A 106 -7.75 -6.39 9.50
CA ILE A 106 -8.47 -5.17 9.93
C ILE A 106 -9.24 -5.44 11.23
N PHE A 107 -9.98 -6.54 11.29
CA PHE A 107 -10.73 -6.91 12.50
C PHE A 107 -9.82 -7.11 13.71
N LYS A 108 -8.72 -7.84 13.54
CA LYS A 108 -7.76 -8.10 14.62
C LYS A 108 -7.09 -6.82 15.14
N PHE A 109 -6.80 -5.89 14.25
CA PHE A 109 -6.20 -4.59 14.60
C PHE A 109 -7.20 -3.64 15.27
N GLY A 110 -8.47 -3.78 14.95
CA GLY A 110 -9.57 -2.91 15.37
C GLY A 110 -10.00 -1.98 14.23
N THR A 111 -11.22 -2.20 13.73
CA THR A 111 -11.73 -1.52 12.53
C THR A 111 -11.71 0.01 12.66
N ALA A 112 -12.22 0.54 13.77
CA ALA A 112 -12.24 2.00 14.01
C ALA A 112 -10.81 2.57 14.01
N LYS A 113 -9.92 1.98 14.81
CA LYS A 113 -8.50 2.39 14.90
C LYS A 113 -7.82 2.33 13.53
N PHE A 114 -8.07 1.29 12.74
CA PHE A 114 -7.51 1.14 11.41
C PHE A 114 -7.90 2.31 10.50
N PHE A 115 -9.17 2.64 10.41
CA PHE A 115 -9.63 3.73 9.54
C PHE A 115 -9.24 5.12 10.05
N GLU A 116 -9.12 5.31 11.36
CA GLU A 116 -8.54 6.54 11.92
C GLU A 116 -7.09 6.72 11.48
N LEU A 117 -6.28 5.66 11.54
CA LEU A 117 -4.89 5.70 11.06
C LEU A 117 -4.79 5.87 9.55
N CYS A 118 -5.68 5.25 8.77
CA CYS A 118 -5.75 5.51 7.32
C CYS A 118 -6.00 6.99 7.02
N LYS A 119 -6.91 7.62 7.75
CA LYS A 119 -7.19 9.05 7.62
C LYS A 119 -6.00 9.92 8.04
N GLU A 120 -5.42 9.63 9.20
CA GLU A 120 -4.25 10.35 9.73
C GLU A 120 -3.06 10.28 8.77
N THR A 121 -2.75 9.10 8.28
CA THR A 121 -1.62 8.87 7.37
C THR A 121 -1.94 9.20 5.91
N GLN A 122 -3.18 9.60 5.63
CA GLN A 122 -3.65 9.97 4.29
C GLN A 122 -3.53 8.82 3.26
N ILE A 123 -3.85 7.61 3.66
CA ILE A 123 -4.08 6.51 2.73
C ILE A 123 -5.31 6.84 1.89
N ASP A 124 -5.23 6.65 0.58
CA ASP A 124 -6.26 7.06 -0.39
C ASP A 124 -7.33 5.99 -0.62
N GLY A 125 -7.05 4.75 -0.27
CA GLY A 125 -7.99 3.65 -0.42
C GLY A 125 -7.52 2.35 0.20
N VAL A 126 -8.45 1.41 0.36
CA VAL A 126 -8.17 0.07 0.88
C VAL A 126 -8.82 -0.96 -0.04
N ILE A 127 -8.06 -1.98 -0.42
CA ILE A 127 -8.54 -3.12 -1.20
C ILE A 127 -8.63 -4.31 -0.26
N VAL A 128 -9.81 -4.86 -0.13
CA VAL A 128 -10.10 -6.03 0.71
C VAL A 128 -10.70 -7.11 -0.19
N PRO A 129 -9.90 -8.13 -0.61
CA PRO A 129 -10.34 -9.10 -1.62
C PRO A 129 -11.30 -10.17 -1.09
N ASP A 130 -11.45 -10.32 0.21
CA ASP A 130 -12.33 -11.27 0.88
C ASP A 130 -13.45 -10.55 1.64
#